data_4a5194fa46f21911729f32fcb3f21e6e
#
_entry.id   4a5194fa46f21911729f32fcb3f21e6e
#
_cell.length_a   1.000
_cell.length_b   1.000
_cell.length_c   1.000
_cell.angle_alpha   90.00
_cell.angle_beta   90.00
_cell.angle_gamma   90.00
#
_symmetry.space_group_name_H-M   'P 1'
#
loop_
_entity.id
_entity.type
_entity.pdbx_description
1 polymer ?
#
loop_
_entity_poly.entity_id
_entity_poly.type
_entity_poly.pdbx_seq_one_letter_code
_entity_poly.pdbx_strand_id
1 'polypeptide(L)'
;MTTKVVSTFKYFGIFSLVFFTLISCEKEIENIGVNLVDNNKFNTNKVISEVITTNENIDKVPANTLPQYLLGVYSDEEFGKLKASIVTQLTLPTFGETYVLGYGKNTLIDSVIINIPYQSTREADDYSDGKPKFSIDSVFGNEDIEFKLGVYELETYLNTLDPNDPSKNIVYYSDKVFEKSTTPFYFKDFKV
;
A
#
# COMPACT_ATOMS: atom_id res chain seq x y z
N MET A 1 74.57 11.85 38.71
CA MET A 1 73.35 12.37 39.40
C MET A 1 72.36 13.00 38.45
N THR A 2 72.73 13.30 37.24
CA THR A 2 71.91 14.02 36.22
C THR A 2 70.84 13.17 35.52
N THR A 3 71.01 11.86 35.36
CA THR A 3 70.08 10.99 34.65
C THR A 3 68.77 10.71 35.37
N LYS A 4 68.78 10.67 36.71
CA LYS A 4 67.54 10.46 37.49
C LYS A 4 66.64 11.66 37.53
N VAL A 5 67.18 12.87 37.49
CA VAL A 5 66.43 14.12 37.47
C VAL A 5 65.70 14.30 36.15
N VAL A 6 66.32 13.97 35.02
CA VAL A 6 65.71 14.06 33.69
C VAL A 6 64.55 13.05 33.56
N SER A 7 64.68 11.85 34.11
CA SER A 7 63.60 10.84 34.12
C SER A 7 62.39 11.34 34.93
N THR A 8 62.61 11.91 36.09
CA THR A 8 61.51 12.44 36.95
C THR A 8 60.79 13.57 36.29
N PHE A 9 61.48 14.48 35.59
CA PHE A 9 60.87 15.59 34.85
C PHE A 9 60.02 15.09 33.67
N LYS A 10 60.44 13.99 33.01
CA LYS A 10 59.70 13.38 31.91
C LYS A 10 58.36 12.79 32.39
N TYR A 11 58.34 12.09 33.50
CA TYR A 11 57.13 11.53 34.07
C TYR A 11 56.21 12.61 34.63
N PHE A 12 56.77 13.67 35.18
CA PHE A 12 55.98 14.82 35.69
C PHE A 12 55.28 15.57 34.51
N GLY A 13 55.98 15.71 33.39
CA GLY A 13 55.41 16.32 32.17
C GLY A 13 54.24 15.50 31.62
N ILE A 14 54.39 14.16 31.56
CA ILE A 14 53.30 13.28 31.08
C ILE A 14 52.14 13.29 32.06
N PHE A 15 52.40 13.28 33.38
CA PHE A 15 51.32 13.34 34.37
C PHE A 15 50.56 14.67 34.34
N SER A 16 51.24 15.79 34.13
CA SER A 16 50.64 17.12 33.95
C SER A 16 49.76 17.18 32.71
N LEU A 17 50.23 16.56 31.58
CA LEU A 17 49.44 16.54 30.36
C LEU A 17 48.15 15.74 30.51
N VAL A 18 48.20 14.57 31.17
CA VAL A 18 47.00 13.76 31.48
C VAL A 18 46.04 14.46 32.42
N PHE A 19 46.59 15.20 33.38
CA PHE A 19 45.77 15.93 34.33
C PHE A 19 45.01 17.10 33.65
N PHE A 20 45.63 17.79 32.69
CA PHE A 20 44.98 18.83 31.94
C PHE A 20 43.90 18.33 30.98
N THR A 21 44.02 17.10 30.48
CA THR A 21 42.96 16.50 29.63
C THR A 21 41.73 16.09 30.46
N LEU A 22 41.86 15.84 31.73
CA LEU A 22 40.75 15.48 32.61
C LEU A 22 39.96 16.71 33.14
N ILE A 23 40.49 17.93 32.99
CA ILE A 23 39.81 19.17 33.43
C ILE A 23 39.10 19.84 32.26
N SER A 24 39.11 19.26 31.06
CA SER A 24 38.30 19.72 29.97
C SER A 24 36.83 19.35 30.22
N CYS A 25 36.27 20.00 31.23
CA CYS A 25 34.84 19.99 31.45
C CYS A 25 34.22 20.78 30.29
N GLU A 26 33.60 20.08 29.38
CA GLU A 26 32.70 20.67 28.41
C GLU A 26 31.63 21.43 29.21
N LYS A 27 31.68 22.75 29.17
CA LYS A 27 30.53 23.55 29.57
C LYS A 27 29.42 23.17 28.58
N GLU A 28 28.39 22.56 29.13
CA GLU A 28 27.17 22.25 28.38
C GLU A 28 26.77 23.46 27.54
N ILE A 29 26.59 23.20 26.25
CA ILE A 29 26.14 24.19 25.24
C ILE A 29 24.68 24.61 25.50
N GLU A 30 24.10 24.14 26.60
CA GLU A 30 22.70 24.45 26.97
C GLU A 30 22.38 25.93 27.14
N ASN A 31 23.41 26.78 27.24
CA ASN A 31 23.19 28.21 27.47
C ASN A 31 23.45 29.08 26.24
N ILE A 32 23.73 28.51 25.07
CA ILE A 32 23.84 29.31 23.85
C ILE A 32 22.42 29.56 23.33
N GLY A 33 21.87 30.68 23.68
CA GLY A 33 20.54 31.10 23.21
C GLY A 33 19.52 31.37 24.32
N VAL A 34 19.72 30.85 25.53
CA VAL A 34 18.77 31.07 26.64
C VAL A 34 18.64 32.57 27.00
N ASN A 35 19.69 33.35 26.81
CA ASN A 35 19.65 34.78 27.07
C ASN A 35 19.37 35.64 25.84
N LEU A 36 19.23 35.04 24.65
CA LEU A 36 18.90 35.76 23.43
C LEU A 36 17.38 36.01 23.30
N VAL A 37 16.58 35.19 23.98
CA VAL A 37 15.14 35.33 24.02
C VAL A 37 14.77 35.74 25.46
N ASP A 38 14.34 36.95 25.62
CA ASP A 38 13.82 37.46 26.88
C ASP A 38 12.66 36.59 27.34
N ASN A 39 12.88 35.71 28.32
CA ASN A 39 11.92 34.72 28.79
C ASN A 39 10.58 35.33 29.27
N ASN A 40 10.56 36.66 29.40
CA ASN A 40 9.35 37.40 29.75
C ASN A 40 8.42 37.69 28.55
N LYS A 41 8.88 37.44 27.30
CA LYS A 41 8.07 37.67 26.09
C LYS A 41 7.25 36.48 25.62
N PHE A 42 7.53 35.27 26.14
CA PHE A 42 6.75 34.11 25.83
C PHE A 42 5.98 33.68 27.08
N ASN A 43 4.79 34.19 27.24
CA ASN A 43 3.82 33.61 28.17
C ASN A 43 3.32 32.31 27.56
N THR A 44 3.87 31.18 28.00
CA THR A 44 3.34 29.85 27.69
C THR A 44 2.08 29.62 28.50
N ASN A 45 0.99 30.18 28.06
CA ASN A 45 -0.32 29.85 28.63
C ASN A 45 -0.81 28.53 28.01
N LYS A 46 -1.32 27.65 28.85
CA LYS A 46 -2.01 26.47 28.38
C LYS A 46 -3.32 26.90 27.70
N VAL A 47 -3.34 26.85 26.37
CA VAL A 47 -4.58 27.06 25.63
C VAL A 47 -5.31 25.73 25.53
N ILE A 48 -6.46 25.65 26.14
CA ILE A 48 -7.36 24.50 26.03
C ILE A 48 -8.32 24.87 24.89
N SER A 49 -8.22 24.13 23.81
CA SER A 49 -9.16 24.24 22.69
C SER A 49 -10.15 23.07 22.76
N GLU A 50 -11.41 23.37 22.60
CA GLU A 50 -12.40 22.33 22.39
C GLU A 50 -12.28 21.83 20.94
N VAL A 51 -12.08 20.55 20.78
CA VAL A 51 -12.04 19.90 19.47
C VAL A 51 -13.34 19.13 19.28
N ILE A 52 -14.15 19.59 18.36
CA ILE A 52 -15.38 18.90 17.98
C ILE A 52 -15.04 18.05 16.75
N THR A 53 -15.16 16.73 16.89
CA THR A 53 -14.99 15.78 15.79
C THR A 53 -16.36 15.25 15.38
N THR A 54 -16.61 15.22 14.09
CA THR A 54 -17.82 14.64 13.52
C THR A 54 -17.42 13.53 12.54
N ASN A 55 -18.17 12.44 12.57
CA ASN A 55 -18.04 11.40 11.55
C ASN A 55 -19.08 11.70 10.47
N GLU A 56 -18.63 11.75 9.24
CA GLU A 56 -19.48 11.94 8.07
C GLU A 56 -19.42 10.69 7.20
N ASN A 57 -20.58 10.20 6.79
CA ASN A 57 -20.64 9.04 5.90
C ASN A 57 -20.17 9.45 4.50
N ILE A 58 -19.33 8.65 3.91
CA ILE A 58 -18.91 8.79 2.52
C ILE A 58 -19.86 7.95 1.67
N ASP A 59 -20.71 8.59 0.87
CA ASP A 59 -21.69 7.89 0.05
C ASP A 59 -21.04 7.10 -1.09
N LYS A 60 -19.96 7.64 -1.67
CA LYS A 60 -19.24 7.02 -2.79
C LYS A 60 -17.79 7.47 -2.87
N VAL A 61 -16.96 6.59 -3.36
CA VAL A 61 -15.53 6.85 -3.61
C VAL A 61 -15.18 6.53 -5.06
N PRO A 62 -14.18 7.22 -5.66
CA PRO A 62 -13.64 6.81 -6.96
C PRO A 62 -13.15 5.36 -6.90
N ALA A 63 -13.58 4.55 -7.87
CA ALA A 63 -13.33 3.10 -7.89
C ALA A 63 -12.54 2.64 -9.13
N ASN A 64 -12.16 3.56 -10.01
CA ASN A 64 -11.30 3.25 -11.15
C ASN A 64 -9.87 3.72 -10.93
N THR A 65 -8.92 3.18 -11.71
CA THR A 65 -7.49 3.51 -11.65
C THR A 65 -6.83 3.26 -10.29
N LEU A 66 -7.35 2.31 -9.54
CA LEU A 66 -6.75 1.88 -8.27
C LEU A 66 -5.50 1.04 -8.54
N PRO A 67 -4.47 1.14 -7.70
CA PRO A 67 -3.27 0.32 -7.85
C PRO A 67 -3.53 -1.17 -7.60
N GLN A 68 -4.58 -1.49 -6.85
CA GLN A 68 -5.00 -2.83 -6.50
C GLN A 68 -6.51 -2.87 -6.34
N TYR A 69 -7.12 -3.97 -6.75
CA TYR A 69 -8.55 -4.21 -6.63
C TYR A 69 -8.81 -5.33 -5.63
N LEU A 70 -9.89 -5.19 -4.89
CA LEU A 70 -10.41 -6.26 -4.02
C LEU A 70 -11.44 -7.08 -4.80
N LEU A 71 -11.50 -8.38 -4.50
CA LEU A 71 -12.50 -9.30 -5.05
C LEU A 71 -12.98 -10.22 -3.95
N GLY A 72 -14.29 -10.25 -3.70
CA GLY A 72 -14.87 -11.16 -2.72
C GLY A 72 -15.96 -10.53 -1.87
N VAL A 73 -16.24 -11.17 -0.75
CA VAL A 73 -17.22 -10.75 0.24
C VAL A 73 -16.58 -10.79 1.61
N TYR A 74 -16.62 -9.69 2.31
CA TYR A 74 -16.19 -9.57 3.69
C TYR A 74 -17.38 -9.18 4.57
N SER A 75 -17.53 -9.80 5.71
CA SER A 75 -18.57 -9.48 6.68
C SER A 75 -17.94 -9.08 8.00
N ASP A 76 -18.25 -7.90 8.45
CA ASP A 76 -17.80 -7.30 9.69
C ASP A 76 -18.99 -7.07 10.62
N GLU A 77 -18.78 -7.26 11.94
CA GLU A 77 -19.86 -7.10 12.91
C GLU A 77 -20.26 -5.64 13.11
N GLU A 78 -19.32 -4.70 12.96
CA GLU A 78 -19.55 -3.28 13.17
C GLU A 78 -19.93 -2.55 11.88
N PHE A 79 -19.26 -2.86 10.76
CA PHE A 79 -19.44 -2.19 9.47
C PHE A 79 -20.35 -2.95 8.49
N GLY A 80 -20.78 -4.16 8.85
CA GLY A 80 -21.67 -4.96 8.02
C GLY A 80 -20.96 -5.69 6.88
N LYS A 81 -21.66 -5.87 5.76
CA LYS A 81 -21.18 -6.67 4.64
C LYS A 81 -20.62 -5.81 3.52
N LEU A 82 -19.34 -6.02 3.18
CA LEU A 82 -18.68 -5.47 2.01
C LEU A 82 -18.65 -6.53 0.91
N LYS A 83 -19.07 -6.14 -0.30
CA LYS A 83 -18.92 -6.95 -1.51
C LYS A 83 -18.11 -6.18 -2.52
N ALA A 84 -16.99 -6.75 -2.92
CA ALA A 84 -16.12 -6.20 -3.96
C ALA A 84 -16.21 -7.02 -5.24
N SER A 85 -16.36 -6.34 -6.36
CA SER A 85 -16.42 -6.92 -7.70
C SER A 85 -15.51 -6.13 -8.63
N ILE A 86 -14.87 -6.82 -9.57
CA ILE A 86 -14.02 -6.19 -10.57
C ILE A 86 -14.82 -6.07 -11.86
N VAL A 87 -14.83 -4.88 -12.43
CA VAL A 87 -15.41 -4.59 -13.75
C VAL A 87 -14.29 -4.12 -14.65
N THR A 88 -14.11 -4.78 -15.79
CA THR A 88 -13.01 -4.48 -16.69
C THR A 88 -13.40 -4.73 -18.16
N GLN A 89 -12.70 -4.05 -19.04
CA GLN A 89 -12.76 -4.29 -20.47
C GLN A 89 -11.50 -5.02 -20.89
N LEU A 90 -11.67 -6.14 -21.59
CA LEU A 90 -10.58 -6.94 -22.11
C LEU A 90 -10.26 -6.52 -23.53
N THR A 91 -8.98 -6.43 -23.85
CA THR A 91 -8.48 -6.23 -25.20
C THR A 91 -7.58 -7.40 -25.56
N LEU A 92 -7.59 -7.77 -26.83
CA LEU A 92 -6.65 -8.77 -27.33
C LEU A 92 -5.23 -8.21 -27.26
N PRO A 93 -4.23 -9.05 -26.93
CA PRO A 93 -2.85 -8.62 -26.93
C PRO A 93 -2.43 -8.21 -28.34
N THR A 94 -1.71 -7.11 -28.44
CA THR A 94 -1.10 -6.67 -29.71
C THR A 94 0.25 -7.38 -29.86
N PHE A 95 0.42 -8.12 -30.93
CA PHE A 95 1.71 -8.67 -31.33
C PHE A 95 2.33 -7.73 -32.39
N GLY A 96 3.29 -6.90 -31.97
CA GLY A 96 3.89 -5.87 -32.80
C GLY A 96 2.93 -4.69 -33.05
N GLU A 97 3.17 -3.94 -34.12
CA GLU A 97 2.33 -2.78 -34.51
C GLU A 97 1.00 -3.16 -35.19
N THR A 98 0.76 -4.45 -35.37
CA THR A 98 -0.42 -4.92 -36.11
C THR A 98 -1.36 -5.64 -35.17
N TYR A 99 -2.58 -5.15 -35.05
CA TYR A 99 -3.68 -5.90 -34.44
C TYR A 99 -3.95 -7.12 -35.32
N VAL A 100 -3.52 -8.30 -34.87
CA VAL A 100 -3.85 -9.53 -35.57
C VAL A 100 -5.28 -9.93 -35.22
N LEU A 101 -6.25 -9.25 -35.80
CA LEU A 101 -7.64 -9.70 -35.87
C LEU A 101 -7.82 -10.72 -37.03
N GLY A 102 -6.78 -11.42 -37.39
CA GLY A 102 -6.75 -12.39 -38.47
C GLY A 102 -7.31 -13.75 -38.14
N TYR A 103 -8.32 -13.83 -37.28
CA TYR A 103 -9.13 -15.04 -37.21
C TYR A 103 -9.88 -15.19 -38.53
N GLY A 104 -9.56 -16.21 -39.34
CA GLY A 104 -10.25 -16.49 -40.56
C GLY A 104 -11.75 -16.67 -40.34
N LYS A 105 -12.56 -16.53 -41.42
CA LYS A 105 -14.02 -16.63 -41.37
C LYS A 105 -14.58 -17.92 -40.73
N ASN A 106 -13.75 -18.95 -40.62
CA ASN A 106 -14.13 -20.27 -40.09
C ASN A 106 -13.37 -20.64 -38.81
N THR A 107 -12.87 -19.66 -38.04
CA THR A 107 -12.18 -19.92 -36.78
C THR A 107 -13.18 -20.38 -35.73
N LEU A 108 -12.93 -21.54 -35.15
CA LEU A 108 -13.63 -22.05 -33.97
C LEU A 108 -12.77 -21.75 -32.75
N ILE A 109 -13.39 -21.19 -31.72
CA ILE A 109 -12.72 -20.96 -30.42
C ILE A 109 -12.97 -22.17 -29.55
N ASP A 110 -11.93 -22.93 -29.24
CA ASP A 110 -12.03 -24.12 -28.41
C ASP A 110 -12.12 -23.77 -26.94
N SER A 111 -11.42 -22.73 -26.50
CA SER A 111 -11.41 -22.31 -25.09
C SER A 111 -11.01 -20.86 -24.95
N VAL A 112 -11.49 -20.26 -23.84
CA VAL A 112 -11.07 -18.95 -23.37
C VAL A 112 -10.56 -19.08 -21.94
N ILE A 113 -9.36 -18.59 -21.69
CA ILE A 113 -8.73 -18.64 -20.36
C ILE A 113 -8.57 -17.21 -19.86
N ILE A 114 -9.12 -16.93 -18.69
CA ILE A 114 -8.95 -15.67 -17.99
C ILE A 114 -8.02 -15.92 -16.81
N ASN A 115 -6.86 -15.29 -16.83
CA ASN A 115 -5.92 -15.31 -15.72
C ASN A 115 -6.12 -14.06 -14.85
N ILE A 116 -6.45 -14.25 -13.60
CA ILE A 116 -6.58 -13.17 -12.61
C ILE A 116 -5.36 -13.26 -11.69
N PRO A 117 -4.35 -12.40 -11.86
CA PRO A 117 -3.21 -12.40 -10.96
C PRO A 117 -3.62 -11.91 -9.57
N TYR A 118 -3.07 -12.54 -8.54
CA TYR A 118 -3.28 -12.15 -7.15
C TYR A 118 -1.94 -12.04 -6.44
N GLN A 119 -1.90 -11.30 -5.35
CA GLN A 119 -0.69 -11.17 -4.55
C GLN A 119 -0.50 -12.42 -3.70
N SER A 120 0.65 -13.05 -3.86
CA SER A 120 0.99 -14.27 -3.13
C SER A 120 2.47 -14.36 -2.88
N THR A 121 2.82 -14.96 -1.76
CA THR A 121 4.20 -15.30 -1.41
C THR A 121 4.43 -16.79 -1.61
N ARG A 122 5.50 -17.12 -2.31
CA ARG A 122 5.90 -18.52 -2.50
C ARG A 122 6.44 -19.08 -1.19
N GLU A 123 5.91 -20.21 -0.78
CA GLU A 123 6.41 -20.96 0.37
C GLU A 123 7.73 -21.66 0.02
N ALA A 124 8.75 -21.49 0.87
CA ALA A 124 10.12 -21.81 0.49
C ALA A 124 10.41 -23.31 0.30
N ASP A 125 9.68 -24.21 0.98
CA ASP A 125 10.16 -25.59 1.16
C ASP A 125 9.12 -26.72 0.97
N ASP A 126 7.93 -26.47 0.46
CA ASP A 126 6.95 -27.52 0.27
C ASP A 126 6.75 -27.90 -1.20
N TYR A 127 7.55 -28.86 -1.65
CA TYR A 127 7.43 -29.51 -2.95
C TYR A 127 6.91 -30.95 -2.81
N SER A 128 6.05 -31.22 -1.85
CA SER A 128 5.61 -32.60 -1.55
C SER A 128 4.95 -33.29 -2.76
N ASP A 129 4.40 -32.51 -3.69
CA ASP A 129 3.80 -32.97 -4.94
C ASP A 129 4.56 -32.51 -6.20
N GLY A 130 5.75 -31.95 -6.04
CA GLY A 130 6.56 -31.40 -7.13
C GLY A 130 6.08 -30.04 -7.67
N LYS A 131 5.09 -29.43 -7.01
CA LYS A 131 4.56 -28.11 -7.38
C LYS A 131 4.85 -27.09 -6.28
N PRO A 132 5.19 -25.86 -6.66
CA PRO A 132 5.37 -24.80 -5.67
C PRO A 132 4.03 -24.45 -5.02
N LYS A 133 4.02 -24.30 -3.71
CA LYS A 133 2.90 -23.76 -2.95
C LYS A 133 3.02 -22.26 -2.79
N PHE A 134 1.90 -21.61 -2.71
CA PHE A 134 1.78 -20.16 -2.53
C PHE A 134 0.76 -19.88 -1.44
N SER A 135 1.10 -18.98 -0.54
CA SER A 135 0.15 -18.35 0.39
C SER A 135 -0.35 -17.04 -0.20
N ILE A 136 -1.63 -16.76 -0.05
CA ILE A 136 -2.19 -15.48 -0.49
C ILE A 136 -1.84 -14.40 0.52
N ASP A 137 -1.32 -13.27 0.03
CA ASP A 137 -1.03 -12.13 0.87
C ASP A 137 -2.31 -11.30 1.08
N SER A 138 -2.53 -10.81 2.29
CA SER A 138 -3.59 -9.83 2.60
C SER A 138 -5.02 -10.30 2.32
N VAL A 139 -5.40 -11.44 2.87
CA VAL A 139 -6.81 -11.88 2.89
C VAL A 139 -7.56 -11.16 4.02
N PHE A 140 -8.72 -10.60 3.69
CA PHE A 140 -9.63 -10.01 4.68
C PHE A 140 -10.71 -11.02 5.06
N GLY A 141 -10.74 -11.39 6.33
CA GLY A 141 -11.71 -12.34 6.85
C GLY A 141 -11.15 -13.74 7.07
N ASN A 142 -12.05 -14.72 7.07
CA ASN A 142 -11.69 -16.11 7.30
C ASN A 142 -11.45 -16.82 5.96
N GLU A 143 -10.23 -17.28 5.74
CA GLU A 143 -9.79 -17.99 4.53
C GLU A 143 -10.48 -19.35 4.34
N ASP A 144 -11.02 -19.94 5.42
CA ASP A 144 -11.71 -21.23 5.35
C ASP A 144 -13.14 -21.15 4.81
N ILE A 145 -13.68 -19.94 4.63
CA ILE A 145 -15.04 -19.74 4.14
C ILE A 145 -15.06 -19.65 2.62
N GLU A 146 -15.82 -20.53 2.00
CA GLU A 146 -16.05 -20.49 0.55
C GLU A 146 -17.00 -19.35 0.16
N PHE A 147 -16.73 -18.74 -0.98
CA PHE A 147 -17.63 -17.76 -1.59
C PHE A 147 -17.93 -18.12 -3.04
N LYS A 148 -19.02 -17.58 -3.58
CA LYS A 148 -19.39 -17.82 -4.98
C LYS A 148 -18.72 -16.81 -5.87
N LEU A 149 -17.85 -17.29 -6.76
CA LEU A 149 -17.22 -16.50 -7.80
C LEU A 149 -18.00 -16.64 -9.11
N GLY A 150 -18.46 -15.51 -9.64
CA GLY A 150 -19.16 -15.46 -10.92
C GLY A 150 -18.47 -14.53 -11.90
N VAL A 151 -18.34 -14.99 -13.14
CA VAL A 151 -17.84 -14.18 -14.27
C VAL A 151 -18.99 -13.99 -15.26
N TYR A 152 -19.29 -12.74 -15.57
CA TYR A 152 -20.42 -12.35 -16.42
C TYR A 152 -19.96 -11.43 -17.54
N GLU A 153 -20.66 -11.48 -18.65
CA GLU A 153 -20.53 -10.45 -19.68
C GLU A 153 -21.07 -9.13 -19.17
N LEU A 154 -20.33 -8.07 -19.42
CA LEU A 154 -20.74 -6.71 -19.08
C LEU A 154 -21.54 -6.10 -20.23
N GLU A 155 -22.77 -5.68 -19.96
CA GLU A 155 -23.64 -5.02 -20.93
C GLU A 155 -23.44 -3.49 -20.92
N THR A 156 -22.92 -2.96 -19.83
CA THR A 156 -22.56 -1.54 -19.71
C THR A 156 -21.25 -1.27 -20.42
N TYR A 157 -21.26 -0.36 -21.40
CA TYR A 157 -20.02 0.07 -22.05
C TYR A 157 -19.18 0.94 -21.09
N LEU A 158 -17.87 0.65 -21.02
CA LEU A 158 -16.93 1.41 -20.20
C LEU A 158 -16.28 2.50 -21.05
N ASN A 159 -16.70 3.74 -20.85
CA ASN A 159 -16.07 4.89 -21.49
C ASN A 159 -14.69 5.18 -20.85
N THR A 160 -13.74 5.60 -21.65
CA THR A 160 -12.46 6.11 -21.15
C THR A 160 -12.54 7.60 -20.82
N LEU A 161 -13.26 8.34 -21.66
CA LEU A 161 -13.45 9.77 -21.50
C LEU A 161 -14.83 10.08 -20.94
N ASP A 162 -14.94 11.19 -20.22
CA ASP A 162 -16.23 11.66 -19.71
C ASP A 162 -17.11 12.10 -20.91
N PRO A 163 -18.30 11.53 -21.09
CA PRO A 163 -19.21 11.91 -22.16
C PRO A 163 -19.64 13.40 -22.10
N ASN A 164 -19.61 14.03 -20.93
CA ASN A 164 -19.97 15.43 -20.75
C ASN A 164 -18.77 16.37 -20.92
N ASP A 165 -17.56 15.88 -20.70
CA ASP A 165 -16.30 16.62 -20.90
C ASP A 165 -15.21 15.71 -21.46
N PRO A 166 -15.16 15.53 -22.79
CA PRO A 166 -14.20 14.63 -23.43
C PRO A 166 -12.73 15.01 -23.27
N SER A 167 -12.43 16.14 -22.64
CA SER A 167 -11.07 16.51 -22.26
C SER A 167 -10.59 15.81 -20.98
N LYS A 168 -11.49 15.14 -20.26
CA LYS A 168 -11.21 14.44 -19.00
C LYS A 168 -11.49 12.95 -19.10
N ASN A 169 -10.75 12.20 -18.32
CA ASN A 169 -11.09 10.80 -18.08
C ASN A 169 -12.33 10.68 -17.20
N ILE A 170 -13.16 9.69 -17.51
CA ILE A 170 -14.35 9.40 -16.70
C ILE A 170 -13.92 8.86 -15.33
N VAL A 171 -14.63 9.25 -14.29
CA VAL A 171 -14.49 8.68 -12.94
C VAL A 171 -15.70 7.79 -12.68
N TYR A 172 -15.42 6.51 -12.42
CA TYR A 172 -16.43 5.57 -11.95
C TYR A 172 -16.38 5.53 -10.41
N TYR A 173 -17.55 5.64 -9.81
CA TYR A 173 -17.68 5.61 -8.36
C TYR A 173 -18.17 4.25 -7.86
N SER A 174 -17.93 3.98 -6.58
CA SER A 174 -18.27 2.70 -5.93
C SER A 174 -19.76 2.37 -5.90
N ASP A 175 -20.63 3.39 -6.02
CA ASP A 175 -22.07 3.27 -6.08
C ASP A 175 -22.61 2.98 -7.51
N LYS A 176 -21.73 2.99 -8.51
CA LYS A 176 -22.14 2.73 -9.90
C LYS A 176 -22.63 1.30 -10.07
N VAL A 177 -23.85 1.18 -10.53
CA VAL A 177 -24.42 -0.10 -10.93
C VAL A 177 -24.07 -0.35 -12.38
N PHE A 178 -23.53 -1.53 -12.64
CA PHE A 178 -23.20 -2.00 -13.99
C PHE A 178 -24.18 -3.10 -14.42
N GLU A 179 -24.72 -2.96 -15.60
CA GLU A 179 -25.58 -3.98 -16.21
C GLU A 179 -24.72 -5.12 -16.72
N LYS A 180 -25.13 -6.33 -16.44
CA LYS A 180 -24.43 -7.56 -16.81
C LYS A 180 -25.43 -8.61 -17.26
N SER A 181 -24.97 -9.56 -18.08
CA SER A 181 -25.80 -10.67 -18.53
C SER A 181 -26.36 -11.48 -17.36
N THR A 182 -27.52 -12.07 -17.58
CA THR A 182 -28.16 -12.96 -16.58
C THR A 182 -27.49 -14.32 -16.49
N THR A 183 -26.82 -14.74 -17.57
CA THR A 183 -26.14 -16.03 -17.67
C THR A 183 -24.65 -15.83 -17.45
N PRO A 184 -24.04 -16.46 -16.43
CA PRO A 184 -22.61 -16.34 -16.21
C PRO A 184 -21.82 -17.23 -17.17
N PHE A 185 -20.63 -16.78 -17.55
CA PHE A 185 -19.64 -17.63 -18.21
C PHE A 185 -19.03 -18.65 -17.24
N TYR A 186 -18.91 -18.26 -15.97
CA TYR A 186 -18.39 -19.08 -14.89
C TYR A 186 -19.14 -18.76 -13.60
N PHE A 187 -19.55 -19.79 -12.85
CA PHE A 187 -20.19 -19.63 -11.55
C PHE A 187 -19.93 -20.86 -10.70
N LYS A 188 -19.04 -20.76 -9.74
CA LYS A 188 -18.67 -21.86 -8.85
C LYS A 188 -18.32 -21.36 -7.46
N ASP A 189 -18.35 -22.28 -6.52
CA ASP A 189 -17.78 -22.05 -5.19
C ASP A 189 -16.26 -21.96 -5.31
N PHE A 190 -15.70 -20.97 -4.64
CA PHE A 190 -14.27 -20.67 -4.64
C PHE A 190 -13.80 -20.55 -3.20
N LYS A 191 -12.69 -21.20 -2.91
CA LYS A 191 -11.98 -21.10 -1.65
C LYS A 191 -10.59 -20.55 -1.94
N VAL A 192 -10.12 -19.70 -1.07
CA VAL A 192 -8.77 -19.11 -1.12
C VAL A 192 -7.73 -20.15 -0.72
#